data_c7fc1cf32884a3c429f80b76c19e7a10
#
_entry.id   c7fc1cf32884a3c429f80b76c19e7a10
#
_cell.length_a   1.000
_cell.length_b   1.000
_cell.length_c   1.000
_cell.angle_alpha   90.00
_cell.angle_beta   90.00
_cell.angle_gamma   90.00
#
_symmetry.space_group_name_H-M   'P 1'
#
loop_
_entity.id
_entity.type
_entity.pdbx_description
1 polymer ?
#
loop_
_entity_poly.entity_id
_entity_poly.type
_entity_poly.pdbx_seq_one_letter_code
_entity_poly.pdbx_strand_id
1 'polypeptide(L)'
;MRNLLIIMCLSLATLSWSQKNVFLNLEPLFGSQAFDLNQTFVGNDGIAIKIDHFNYYLSEVKLFHDNGLQTNLDSDIWLVTPEQTNLYLGYINLNQIDSVNFTVGVPKRYNTQAGALAQDISAYPDTHPLSFQSPSMYWGWAFGYMHMIIGGMADNNNDNIPNAYFELHNLGNNNQQNIALPCIQTNIGNQIDLNYICHVDRWLQQIPLANIGVVHGEAGLNQQILQNVNSQDVFTLSANASLSERPAAVVTWIQNENEGTLAAADNLTLQNYHLYNSAGQLFTTEVLGSATARIALEQLPAGLYLLKVEMNNGSSQAFRFVKP
;
A
#
# COMPACT_ATOMS: atom_id res chain seq x y z
N MET A 1 5.07 60.48 -40.09
CA MET A 1 5.60 59.16 -39.96
C MET A 1 5.34 58.71 -38.52
N ARG A 2 4.34 57.84 -38.29
CA ARG A 2 3.89 57.42 -36.95
C ARG A 2 4.43 56.00 -36.72
N ASN A 3 5.45 55.88 -35.88
CA ASN A 3 6.03 54.59 -35.55
C ASN A 3 5.04 53.81 -34.65
N LEU A 4 4.52 52.70 -35.16
CA LEU A 4 3.69 51.76 -34.46
C LEU A 4 4.63 50.79 -33.71
N LEU A 5 4.71 50.92 -32.39
CA LEU A 5 5.45 49.99 -31.52
C LEU A 5 4.56 48.79 -31.27
N ILE A 6 4.87 47.65 -31.89
CA ILE A 6 4.21 46.37 -31.60
C ILE A 6 4.87 45.77 -30.35
N ILE A 7 4.20 45.86 -29.21
CA ILE A 7 4.59 45.14 -27.99
C ILE A 7 4.12 43.69 -28.15
N MET A 8 5.05 42.81 -28.42
CA MET A 8 4.83 41.35 -28.43
C MET A 8 4.82 40.84 -26.97
N CYS A 9 3.63 40.70 -26.39
CA CYS A 9 3.48 40.02 -25.10
C CYS A 9 3.84 38.54 -25.26
N LEU A 10 5.05 38.17 -24.88
CA LEU A 10 5.37 36.75 -24.60
C LEU A 10 4.59 36.32 -23.34
N SER A 11 3.50 35.58 -23.51
CA SER A 11 2.88 34.85 -22.43
C SER A 11 3.80 33.70 -22.03
N LEU A 12 4.59 33.90 -20.98
CA LEU A 12 5.25 32.82 -20.27
C LEU A 12 4.15 31.96 -19.64
N ALA A 13 3.82 30.82 -20.25
CA ALA A 13 3.04 29.80 -19.60
C ALA A 13 3.86 29.28 -18.41
N THR A 14 3.57 29.80 -17.21
CA THR A 14 4.10 29.24 -15.99
C THR A 14 3.46 27.85 -15.84
N LEU A 15 4.23 26.79 -16.00
CA LEU A 15 3.83 25.45 -15.61
C LEU A 15 3.55 25.52 -14.09
N SER A 16 2.29 25.63 -13.73
CA SER A 16 1.84 25.55 -12.33
C SER A 16 1.85 24.08 -11.94
N TRP A 17 2.88 23.67 -11.26
CA TRP A 17 2.92 22.34 -10.65
C TRP A 17 2.03 22.36 -9.41
N SER A 18 1.14 21.39 -9.35
CA SER A 18 0.25 21.22 -8.20
C SER A 18 0.73 20.01 -7.39
N GLN A 19 0.89 20.20 -6.07
CA GLN A 19 1.17 19.08 -5.19
C GLN A 19 -0.03 18.14 -5.15
N LYS A 20 0.21 16.84 -5.26
CA LYS A 20 -0.79 15.77 -5.29
C LYS A 20 -0.52 14.75 -4.20
N ASN A 21 -1.58 14.26 -3.57
CA ASN A 21 -1.50 13.05 -2.77
C ASN A 21 -1.42 11.85 -3.71
N VAL A 22 -0.34 11.10 -3.64
CA VAL A 22 -0.12 9.94 -4.51
C VAL A 22 -0.31 8.66 -3.72
N PHE A 23 -1.11 7.75 -4.26
CA PHE A 23 -1.36 6.43 -3.69
C PHE A 23 -1.01 5.33 -4.69
N LEU A 24 -0.45 4.25 -4.17
CA LEU A 24 -0.25 2.99 -4.88
C LEU A 24 -1.24 1.97 -4.33
N ASN A 25 -2.18 1.56 -5.16
CA ASN A 25 -3.21 0.59 -4.83
C ASN A 25 -2.84 -0.76 -5.45
N LEU A 26 -2.79 -1.80 -4.63
CA LEU A 26 -2.45 -3.17 -5.02
C LEU A 26 -3.64 -4.07 -4.74
N GLU A 27 -4.52 -4.26 -5.73
CA GLU A 27 -5.68 -5.14 -5.60
C GLU A 27 -5.23 -6.61 -5.58
N PRO A 28 -5.39 -7.36 -4.47
CA PRO A 28 -4.98 -8.75 -4.44
C PRO A 28 -6.03 -9.63 -5.10
N LEU A 29 -5.61 -10.43 -6.09
CA LEU A 29 -6.44 -11.42 -6.75
C LEU A 29 -5.80 -12.81 -6.63
N PHE A 30 -6.63 -13.84 -6.58
CA PHE A 30 -6.25 -15.24 -6.79
C PHE A 30 -6.95 -15.75 -8.05
N GLY A 31 -6.20 -15.92 -9.14
CA GLY A 31 -6.78 -16.08 -10.47
C GLY A 31 -7.59 -14.85 -10.87
N SER A 32 -8.90 -15.03 -11.05
CA SER A 32 -9.85 -13.93 -11.34
C SER A 32 -10.73 -13.53 -10.15
N GLN A 33 -10.53 -14.12 -8.98
CA GLN A 33 -11.31 -13.86 -7.78
C GLN A 33 -10.60 -12.88 -6.86
N ALA A 34 -11.36 -12.04 -6.15
CA ALA A 34 -10.80 -11.25 -5.07
C ALA A 34 -10.14 -12.18 -4.04
N PHE A 35 -8.92 -11.82 -3.65
CA PHE A 35 -8.20 -12.60 -2.65
C PHE A 35 -8.66 -12.20 -1.25
N ASP A 36 -9.01 -13.20 -0.45
CA ASP A 36 -9.35 -13.03 0.96
C ASP A 36 -8.65 -14.13 1.78
N LEU A 37 -8.12 -13.77 2.95
CA LEU A 37 -7.52 -14.73 3.87
C LEU A 37 -8.57 -15.75 4.32
N ASN A 38 -8.11 -16.97 4.51
CA ASN A 38 -8.97 -18.08 4.95
C ASN A 38 -10.06 -18.55 3.98
N GLN A 39 -10.17 -17.92 2.80
CA GLN A 39 -10.95 -18.48 1.70
C GLN A 39 -10.18 -19.65 1.05
N THR A 40 -10.90 -20.69 0.62
CA THR A 40 -10.30 -21.77 -0.15
C THR A 40 -10.30 -21.42 -1.65
N PHE A 41 -9.13 -21.53 -2.25
CA PHE A 41 -8.90 -21.35 -3.67
C PHE A 41 -8.42 -22.66 -4.30
N VAL A 42 -8.45 -22.73 -5.62
CA VAL A 42 -7.80 -23.81 -6.37
C VAL A 42 -6.52 -23.25 -6.99
N GLY A 43 -5.39 -23.81 -6.61
CA GLY A 43 -4.07 -23.45 -7.14
C GLY A 43 -3.92 -23.82 -8.62
N ASN A 44 -2.85 -23.33 -9.24
CA ASN A 44 -2.55 -23.60 -10.66
C ASN A 44 -2.26 -25.08 -10.96
N ASP A 45 -1.94 -25.86 -9.94
CA ASP A 45 -1.77 -27.32 -9.98
C ASP A 45 -3.07 -28.10 -9.72
N GLY A 46 -4.18 -27.41 -9.53
CA GLY A 46 -5.50 -28.00 -9.25
C GLY A 46 -5.73 -28.37 -7.80
N ILE A 47 -4.80 -28.04 -6.88
CA ILE A 47 -4.89 -28.38 -5.46
C ILE A 47 -5.65 -27.29 -4.72
N ALA A 48 -6.52 -27.69 -3.78
CA ALA A 48 -7.20 -26.77 -2.89
C ALA A 48 -6.21 -26.13 -1.90
N ILE A 49 -6.23 -24.80 -1.79
CA ILE A 49 -5.32 -24.00 -0.96
C ILE A 49 -6.11 -23.02 -0.13
N LYS A 50 -5.71 -22.85 1.13
CA LYS A 50 -6.23 -21.84 2.03
C LYS A 50 -5.06 -21.08 2.64
N ILE A 51 -4.93 -19.80 2.32
CA ILE A 51 -3.86 -18.92 2.82
C ILE A 51 -4.38 -18.23 4.08
N ASP A 52 -3.62 -18.24 5.17
CA ASP A 52 -3.96 -17.60 6.43
C ASP A 52 -3.12 -16.36 6.74
N HIS A 53 -1.98 -16.18 6.07
CA HIS A 53 -1.20 -14.97 6.11
C HIS A 53 -0.38 -14.77 4.82
N PHE A 54 -0.23 -13.52 4.40
CA PHE A 54 0.56 -13.11 3.24
C PHE A 54 1.01 -11.68 3.41
N ASN A 55 2.28 -11.49 3.74
CA ASN A 55 2.87 -10.17 3.94
C ASN A 55 4.14 -10.04 3.10
N TYR A 56 4.39 -8.86 2.56
CA TYR A 56 5.64 -8.56 1.85
C TYR A 56 6.00 -7.07 1.97
N TYR A 57 7.28 -6.77 1.81
CA TYR A 57 7.75 -5.39 1.81
C TYR A 57 7.83 -4.83 0.39
N LEU A 58 7.45 -3.55 0.26
CA LEU A 58 7.81 -2.70 -0.88
C LEU A 58 8.75 -1.60 -0.42
N SER A 59 9.72 -1.26 -1.26
CA SER A 59 10.72 -0.24 -0.98
C SER A 59 11.25 0.39 -2.26
N GLU A 60 12.09 1.43 -2.10
CA GLU A 60 12.82 2.08 -3.19
C GLU A 60 11.91 2.50 -4.35
N VAL A 61 10.74 3.05 -4.00
CA VAL A 61 9.77 3.51 -4.99
C VAL A 61 10.32 4.71 -5.75
N LYS A 62 10.22 4.67 -7.08
CA LYS A 62 10.60 5.74 -8.00
C LYS A 62 9.44 6.05 -8.92
N LEU A 63 9.03 7.30 -8.94
CA LEU A 63 8.02 7.79 -9.85
C LEU A 63 8.71 8.51 -11.00
N PHE A 64 8.43 8.07 -12.23
CA PHE A 64 8.79 8.81 -13.44
C PHE A 64 7.57 9.59 -13.87
N HIS A 65 7.71 10.90 -14.06
CA HIS A 65 6.57 11.79 -14.21
C HIS A 65 6.89 13.01 -15.11
N ASP A 66 5.86 13.69 -15.54
CA ASP A 66 5.93 14.99 -16.24
C ASP A 66 6.98 15.01 -17.37
N ASN A 67 6.97 13.98 -18.24
CA ASN A 67 7.84 13.83 -19.41
C ASN A 67 9.35 13.73 -19.08
N GLY A 68 9.70 12.94 -18.09
CA GLY A 68 11.09 12.53 -17.83
C GLY A 68 11.68 13.03 -16.52
N LEU A 69 10.88 13.63 -15.66
CA LEU A 69 11.28 13.90 -14.28
C LEU A 69 11.19 12.62 -13.44
N GLN A 70 11.91 12.60 -12.33
CA GLN A 70 11.95 11.47 -11.42
C GLN A 70 11.87 11.95 -9.97
N THR A 71 11.00 11.32 -9.19
CA THR A 71 10.96 11.45 -7.73
C THR A 71 11.30 10.10 -7.09
N ASN A 72 12.30 10.09 -6.22
CA ASN A 72 12.72 8.91 -5.47
C ASN A 72 12.16 8.95 -4.06
N LEU A 73 11.58 7.83 -3.62
CA LEU A 73 11.08 7.60 -2.27
C LEU A 73 11.95 6.52 -1.60
N ASP A 74 13.28 6.68 -1.71
CA ASP A 74 14.27 5.66 -1.32
C ASP A 74 14.33 5.43 0.20
N SER A 75 13.87 6.39 1.02
CA SER A 75 13.84 6.27 2.47
C SER A 75 12.61 5.55 3.00
N ASP A 76 11.60 5.36 2.17
CA ASP A 76 10.31 4.82 2.59
C ASP A 76 10.24 3.31 2.32
N ILE A 77 9.64 2.61 3.26
CA ILE A 77 9.33 1.19 3.18
C ILE A 77 7.87 1.01 3.56
N TRP A 78 7.18 0.13 2.86
CA TRP A 78 5.80 -0.23 3.13
C TRP A 78 5.71 -1.73 3.40
N LEU A 79 5.00 -2.10 4.46
CA LEU A 79 4.55 -3.47 4.66
C LEU A 79 3.18 -3.61 4.00
N VAL A 80 3.08 -4.49 3.03
CA VAL A 80 1.84 -4.83 2.36
C VAL A 80 1.27 -6.09 3.00
N THR A 81 0.03 -6.00 3.41
CA THR A 81 -0.78 -7.14 3.90
C THR A 81 -2.09 -7.17 3.10
N PRO A 82 -2.86 -8.26 3.13
CA PRO A 82 -4.16 -8.31 2.46
C PRO A 82 -5.12 -7.20 2.89
N GLU A 83 -4.99 -6.70 4.13
CA GLU A 83 -5.80 -5.61 4.70
C GLU A 83 -5.21 -4.23 4.40
N GLN A 84 -3.91 -4.15 4.07
CA GLN A 84 -3.21 -2.88 3.82
C GLN A 84 -2.59 -2.87 2.42
N THR A 85 -3.43 -2.66 1.42
CA THR A 85 -3.06 -2.66 0.00
C THR A 85 -3.08 -1.27 -0.65
N ASN A 86 -3.50 -0.25 0.10
CA ASN A 86 -3.50 1.15 -0.32
C ASN A 86 -2.33 1.86 0.36
N LEU A 87 -1.28 2.16 -0.41
CA LEU A 87 -0.04 2.73 0.10
C LEU A 87 0.03 4.22 -0.23
N TYR A 88 0.10 5.05 0.79
CA TYR A 88 0.35 6.48 0.61
C TYR A 88 1.82 6.71 0.29
N LEU A 89 2.10 7.25 -0.90
CA LEU A 89 3.46 7.52 -1.37
C LEU A 89 3.94 8.94 -1.02
N GLY A 90 3.03 9.83 -0.66
CA GLY A 90 3.38 11.18 -0.23
C GLY A 90 2.59 12.28 -0.94
N TYR A 91 2.90 13.51 -0.53
CA TYR A 91 2.38 14.74 -1.15
C TYR A 91 3.46 15.31 -2.07
N ILE A 92 3.33 15.03 -3.37
CA ILE A 92 4.40 15.16 -4.35
C ILE A 92 4.02 16.23 -5.38
N ASN A 93 5.01 17.03 -5.77
CA ASN A 93 4.84 18.09 -6.78
C ASN A 93 4.97 17.49 -8.19
N LEU A 94 3.84 17.10 -8.79
CA LEU A 94 3.76 16.51 -10.13
C LEU A 94 2.36 16.67 -10.71
N ASN A 95 2.21 16.48 -12.02
CA ASN A 95 0.93 16.54 -12.72
C ASN A 95 0.50 15.16 -13.23
N GLN A 96 1.43 14.41 -13.80
CA GLN A 96 1.17 13.11 -14.41
C GLN A 96 2.30 12.14 -14.10
N ILE A 97 1.96 10.89 -13.77
CA ILE A 97 2.95 9.82 -13.56
C ILE A 97 2.95 8.92 -14.80
N ASP A 98 4.13 8.72 -15.40
CA ASP A 98 4.32 7.92 -16.61
C ASP A 98 4.57 6.45 -16.29
N SER A 99 5.38 6.20 -15.24
CA SER A 99 5.68 4.85 -14.74
C SER A 99 6.11 4.86 -13.28
N VAL A 100 6.01 3.70 -12.64
CA VAL A 100 6.50 3.46 -11.28
C VAL A 100 7.47 2.30 -11.28
N ASN A 101 8.59 2.48 -10.57
CA ASN A 101 9.47 1.38 -10.23
C ASN A 101 9.47 1.20 -8.72
N PHE A 102 9.55 -0.04 -8.25
CA PHE A 102 9.69 -0.35 -6.85
C PHE A 102 10.45 -1.68 -6.66
N THR A 103 10.97 -1.88 -5.46
CA THR A 103 11.62 -3.13 -5.06
C THR A 103 10.69 -3.92 -4.15
N VAL A 104 10.45 -5.19 -4.47
CA VAL A 104 9.86 -6.14 -3.53
C VAL A 104 10.96 -6.64 -2.61
N GLY A 105 10.85 -6.32 -1.33
CA GLY A 105 11.82 -6.68 -0.31
C GLY A 105 12.35 -5.49 0.50
N VAL A 106 13.18 -5.81 1.50
CA VAL A 106 13.83 -4.83 2.38
C VAL A 106 15.22 -4.52 1.84
N PRO A 107 15.57 -3.25 1.58
CA PRO A 107 16.87 -2.86 1.09
C PRO A 107 18.00 -3.28 2.03
N LYS A 108 19.15 -3.67 1.47
CA LYS A 108 20.31 -4.13 2.23
C LYS A 108 20.75 -3.16 3.33
N ARG A 109 20.60 -1.85 3.13
CA ARG A 109 20.96 -0.83 4.12
C ARG A 109 20.15 -0.92 5.42
N TYR A 110 18.94 -1.50 5.35
CA TYR A 110 18.08 -1.76 6.51
C TYR A 110 18.13 -3.21 6.98
N ASN A 111 18.88 -4.06 6.28
CA ASN A 111 18.96 -5.48 6.57
C ASN A 111 20.39 -5.90 6.94
N THR A 112 20.98 -5.19 7.89
CA THR A 112 22.31 -5.51 8.43
C THR A 112 22.22 -6.70 9.39
N GLN A 113 23.11 -7.67 9.21
CA GLN A 113 22.96 -8.99 9.80
C GLN A 113 23.98 -9.33 10.91
N ALA A 114 25.03 -8.53 11.12
CA ALA A 114 26.11 -8.95 12.01
C ALA A 114 26.81 -7.81 12.73
N GLY A 115 27.33 -8.11 13.93
CA GLY A 115 28.20 -7.26 14.73
C GLY A 115 27.51 -6.02 15.28
N ALA A 116 28.30 -4.97 15.52
CA ALA A 116 27.80 -3.70 16.03
C ALA A 116 26.83 -2.96 15.09
N LEU A 117 26.73 -3.40 13.85
CA LEU A 117 25.81 -2.86 12.84
C LEU A 117 24.55 -3.73 12.66
N ALA A 118 24.37 -4.76 13.48
CA ALA A 118 23.15 -5.58 13.43
C ALA A 118 21.91 -4.71 13.65
N GLN A 119 20.87 -5.00 12.88
CA GLN A 119 19.64 -4.26 12.94
C GLN A 119 18.97 -4.41 14.31
N ASP A 120 18.69 -3.28 14.95
CA ASP A 120 17.87 -3.23 16.18
C ASP A 120 16.44 -2.89 15.82
N ILE A 121 15.61 -3.92 15.74
CA ILE A 121 14.18 -3.80 15.41
C ILE A 121 13.41 -2.98 16.47
N SER A 122 13.87 -2.97 17.72
CA SER A 122 13.22 -2.22 18.80
C SER A 122 13.46 -0.70 18.72
N ALA A 123 14.39 -0.27 17.87
CA ALA A 123 14.65 1.16 17.64
C ALA A 123 13.57 1.83 16.80
N TYR A 124 12.72 1.05 16.10
CA TYR A 124 11.62 1.59 15.33
C TYR A 124 10.36 1.78 16.16
N PRO A 125 9.62 2.89 15.99
CA PRO A 125 8.30 3.04 16.60
C PRO A 125 7.34 1.98 16.07
N ASP A 126 6.36 1.57 16.88
CA ASP A 126 5.40 0.48 16.55
C ASP A 126 4.67 0.67 15.22
N THR A 127 4.51 1.91 14.76
CA THR A 127 3.87 2.24 13.48
C THR A 127 4.81 2.10 12.28
N HIS A 128 6.10 1.87 12.51
CA HIS A 128 7.06 1.76 11.42
C HIS A 128 6.98 0.36 10.79
N PRO A 129 7.03 0.23 9.46
CA PRO A 129 6.94 -1.08 8.79
C PRO A 129 8.00 -2.09 9.24
N LEU A 130 9.19 -1.61 9.64
CA LEU A 130 10.29 -2.44 10.14
C LEU A 130 10.26 -2.68 11.65
N SER A 131 9.24 -2.25 12.38
CA SER A 131 9.02 -2.58 13.78
C SER A 131 8.57 -4.03 13.96
N PHE A 132 8.26 -4.43 15.19
CA PHE A 132 7.68 -5.75 15.47
C PHE A 132 6.34 -5.92 14.75
N GLN A 133 6.22 -7.00 13.99
CA GLN A 133 5.01 -7.38 13.23
C GLN A 133 4.43 -8.69 13.73
N SER A 134 3.15 -8.95 13.45
CA SER A 134 2.50 -10.24 13.70
C SER A 134 1.73 -10.66 12.44
N PRO A 135 2.12 -11.77 11.76
CA PRO A 135 3.30 -12.58 12.02
C PRO A 135 4.61 -11.79 11.90
N SER A 136 5.67 -12.30 12.55
CA SER A 136 6.97 -11.62 12.54
C SER A 136 7.54 -11.56 11.12
N MET A 137 8.01 -10.38 10.73
CA MET A 137 8.74 -10.16 9.48
C MET A 137 10.26 -10.04 9.72
N TYR A 138 10.74 -10.33 10.93
CA TYR A 138 12.15 -10.29 11.30
C TYR A 138 12.60 -11.64 11.85
N TRP A 139 13.57 -12.27 11.19
CA TRP A 139 14.12 -13.58 11.56
C TRP A 139 15.24 -13.53 12.61
N GLY A 140 15.57 -12.34 13.08
CA GLY A 140 16.60 -12.14 14.08
C GLY A 140 17.96 -11.75 13.48
N TRP A 141 18.93 -11.62 14.38
CA TRP A 141 20.25 -11.08 14.08
C TRP A 141 21.07 -11.87 13.03
N ALA A 142 20.74 -13.15 12.79
CA ALA A 142 21.47 -13.99 11.86
C ALA A 142 21.07 -13.76 10.40
N PHE A 143 19.78 -13.44 10.13
CA PHE A 143 19.21 -13.41 8.79
C PHE A 143 18.50 -12.09 8.45
N GLY A 144 18.21 -11.25 9.46
CA GLY A 144 17.55 -9.97 9.29
C GLY A 144 16.07 -10.07 8.97
N TYR A 145 15.57 -9.15 8.14
CA TYR A 145 14.18 -9.11 7.70
C TYR A 145 13.89 -10.13 6.60
N MET A 146 12.72 -10.74 6.69
CA MET A 146 12.11 -11.46 5.58
C MET A 146 11.61 -10.47 4.54
N HIS A 147 11.81 -10.76 3.25
CA HIS A 147 11.27 -9.93 2.18
C HIS A 147 9.78 -10.17 1.99
N MET A 148 9.35 -11.41 2.23
CA MET A 148 7.95 -11.80 2.26
C MET A 148 7.78 -13.05 3.13
N ILE A 149 6.55 -13.24 3.60
CA ILE A 149 6.07 -14.45 4.27
C ILE A 149 4.70 -14.80 3.69
N ILE A 150 4.48 -16.08 3.42
CA ILE A 150 3.17 -16.62 3.07
C ILE A 150 3.01 -17.99 3.68
N GLY A 151 1.84 -18.26 4.22
CA GLY A 151 1.54 -19.56 4.81
C GLY A 151 0.06 -19.89 4.78
N GLY A 152 -0.23 -21.14 5.10
CA GLY A 152 -1.59 -21.67 5.11
C GLY A 152 -1.64 -23.19 5.02
N MET A 153 -2.70 -23.69 4.43
CA MET A 153 -2.95 -25.11 4.25
C MET A 153 -3.14 -25.45 2.77
N ALA A 154 -2.63 -26.58 2.34
CA ALA A 154 -2.83 -27.14 1.00
C ALA A 154 -3.37 -28.57 1.10
N ASP A 155 -4.16 -28.99 0.13
CA ASP A 155 -4.69 -30.35 0.06
C ASP A 155 -3.58 -31.31 -0.42
N ASN A 156 -3.20 -32.28 0.43
CA ASN A 156 -2.18 -33.27 0.08
C ASN A 156 -2.72 -34.69 -0.19
N ASN A 157 -4.03 -34.88 -0.07
CA ASN A 157 -4.68 -36.17 -0.25
C ASN A 157 -5.76 -36.17 -1.36
N ASN A 158 -5.93 -35.05 -2.06
CA ASN A 158 -6.86 -34.83 -3.18
C ASN A 158 -8.36 -35.01 -2.81
N ASP A 159 -8.71 -34.63 -1.60
CA ASP A 159 -10.12 -34.60 -1.16
C ASP A 159 -10.76 -33.22 -1.26
N ASN A 160 -10.03 -32.23 -1.79
CA ASN A 160 -10.37 -30.81 -1.90
C ASN A 160 -10.50 -30.09 -0.55
N ILE A 161 -9.92 -30.64 0.51
CA ILE A 161 -9.87 -30.02 1.84
C ILE A 161 -8.41 -29.71 2.18
N PRO A 162 -8.01 -28.46 2.28
CA PRO A 162 -6.65 -28.09 2.69
C PRO A 162 -6.31 -28.65 4.07
N ASN A 163 -5.31 -29.55 4.16
CA ASN A 163 -5.00 -30.35 5.34
C ASN A 163 -3.50 -30.38 5.70
N ALA A 164 -2.62 -29.99 4.78
CA ALA A 164 -1.18 -29.96 4.99
C ALA A 164 -0.69 -28.51 5.12
N TYR A 165 -0.05 -28.19 6.25
CA TYR A 165 0.50 -26.86 6.49
C TYR A 165 1.70 -26.57 5.58
N PHE A 166 1.77 -25.36 5.05
CA PHE A 166 2.93 -24.83 4.37
C PHE A 166 3.24 -23.40 4.84
N GLU A 167 4.51 -23.05 4.81
CA GLU A 167 4.94 -21.68 5.08
C GLU A 167 6.29 -21.41 4.39
N LEU A 168 6.42 -20.25 3.75
CA LEU A 168 7.66 -19.79 3.12
C LEU A 168 8.11 -18.48 3.76
N HIS A 169 9.33 -18.51 4.30
CA HIS A 169 10.02 -17.35 4.88
C HIS A 169 11.16 -16.94 3.96
N ASN A 170 10.94 -15.96 3.10
CA ASN A 170 11.96 -15.54 2.18
C ASN A 170 12.98 -14.62 2.84
N LEU A 171 14.22 -15.01 2.75
CA LEU A 171 15.39 -14.31 3.28
C LEU A 171 16.41 -14.02 2.16
N GLY A 172 17.43 -13.25 2.51
CA GLY A 172 18.61 -13.04 1.65
C GLY A 172 18.53 -11.79 0.76
N ASN A 173 19.50 -10.91 0.98
CA ASN A 173 19.56 -9.61 0.29
C ASN A 173 19.62 -9.68 -1.25
N ASN A 174 19.93 -10.85 -1.83
CA ASN A 174 19.99 -11.05 -3.29
C ASN A 174 18.63 -11.49 -3.87
N ASN A 175 17.63 -11.77 -3.05
CA ASN A 175 16.32 -12.23 -3.50
C ASN A 175 15.36 -11.07 -3.82
N GLN A 176 15.71 -9.83 -3.51
CA GLN A 176 14.93 -8.65 -3.85
C GLN A 176 14.62 -8.61 -5.35
N GLN A 177 13.43 -8.17 -5.71
CA GLN A 177 13.00 -8.06 -7.10
C GLN A 177 12.65 -6.61 -7.43
N ASN A 178 13.26 -6.09 -8.49
CA ASN A 178 12.96 -4.77 -9.01
C ASN A 178 11.84 -4.88 -10.05
N ILE A 179 10.82 -4.09 -9.88
CA ILE A 179 9.62 -4.05 -10.73
C ILE A 179 9.57 -2.70 -11.41
N ALA A 180 9.24 -2.68 -12.69
CA ALA A 180 8.98 -1.48 -13.45
C ALA A 180 7.65 -1.64 -14.19
N LEU A 181 6.71 -0.76 -13.90
CA LEU A 181 5.35 -0.82 -14.45
C LEU A 181 4.97 0.51 -15.11
N PRO A 182 4.34 0.47 -16.29
CA PRO A 182 3.67 1.65 -16.82
C PRO A 182 2.54 2.07 -15.91
N CYS A 183 2.18 3.34 -15.91
CA CYS A 183 1.07 3.84 -15.11
C CYS A 183 -0.15 4.15 -15.96
N ILE A 184 -1.30 3.68 -15.50
CA ILE A 184 -2.60 4.28 -15.81
C ILE A 184 -3.08 4.88 -14.49
N GLN A 185 -3.12 6.20 -14.43
CA GLN A 185 -3.51 6.93 -13.23
C GLN A 185 -4.97 7.36 -13.27
N THR A 186 -5.60 7.36 -12.11
CA THR A 186 -6.88 8.02 -11.90
C THR A 186 -6.66 9.30 -11.11
N ASN A 187 -7.11 10.43 -11.67
CA ASN A 187 -7.00 11.74 -11.03
C ASN A 187 -8.34 12.13 -10.41
N ILE A 188 -8.35 12.32 -9.10
CA ILE A 188 -9.53 12.78 -8.35
C ILE A 188 -9.15 14.03 -7.57
N GLY A 189 -9.46 15.20 -8.11
CA GLY A 189 -9.11 16.48 -7.48
C GLY A 189 -7.60 16.60 -7.27
N ASN A 190 -7.19 16.58 -5.99
CA ASN A 190 -5.77 16.69 -5.59
C ASN A 190 -5.13 15.32 -5.28
N GLN A 191 -5.69 14.22 -5.78
CA GLN A 191 -5.21 12.86 -5.57
C GLN A 191 -4.90 12.19 -6.89
N ILE A 192 -3.85 11.38 -6.90
CA ILE A 192 -3.49 10.46 -7.98
C ILE A 192 -3.45 9.06 -7.40
N ASP A 193 -4.23 8.16 -7.98
CA ASP A 193 -4.26 6.74 -7.68
C ASP A 193 -3.58 5.95 -8.79
N LEU A 194 -2.55 5.17 -8.43
CA LEU A 194 -1.88 4.21 -9.29
C LEU A 194 -2.44 2.82 -8.98
N ASN A 195 -3.19 2.24 -9.92
CA ASN A 195 -3.96 1.02 -9.65
C ASN A 195 -3.34 -0.19 -10.36
N TYR A 196 -2.95 -1.19 -9.56
CA TYR A 196 -2.37 -2.45 -10.02
C TYR A 196 -3.07 -3.63 -9.37
N ILE A 197 -3.00 -4.77 -10.04
CA ILE A 197 -3.38 -6.08 -9.50
C ILE A 197 -2.12 -6.74 -8.95
N CYS A 198 -2.23 -7.33 -7.75
CA CYS A 198 -1.27 -8.26 -7.20
C CYS A 198 -1.83 -9.69 -7.33
N HIS A 199 -1.31 -10.47 -8.25
CA HIS A 199 -1.75 -11.85 -8.50
C HIS A 199 -1.13 -12.81 -7.48
N VAL A 200 -1.84 -13.14 -6.41
CA VAL A 200 -1.36 -13.99 -5.32
C VAL A 200 -1.06 -15.41 -5.80
N ASP A 201 -1.87 -15.96 -6.70
CA ASP A 201 -1.65 -17.26 -7.32
C ASP A 201 -0.34 -17.34 -8.12
N ARG A 202 0.08 -16.23 -8.71
CA ARG A 202 1.31 -16.16 -9.50
C ARG A 202 2.58 -16.16 -8.63
N TRP A 203 2.53 -15.65 -7.41
CA TRP A 203 3.62 -15.85 -6.45
C TRP A 203 3.89 -17.32 -6.21
N LEU A 204 2.84 -18.13 -6.16
CA LEU A 204 2.88 -19.57 -5.83
C LEU A 204 3.11 -20.48 -7.04
N GLN A 205 3.31 -19.90 -8.23
CA GLN A 205 3.51 -20.68 -9.45
C GLN A 205 4.69 -21.63 -9.33
N GLN A 206 4.47 -22.93 -9.67
CA GLN A 206 5.47 -23.99 -9.61
C GLN A 206 6.03 -24.31 -8.21
N ILE A 207 5.32 -23.92 -7.13
CA ILE A 207 5.67 -24.28 -5.77
C ILE A 207 4.74 -25.40 -5.30
N PRO A 208 5.26 -26.59 -4.98
CA PRO A 208 4.44 -27.76 -4.63
C PRO A 208 3.94 -27.68 -3.17
N LEU A 209 3.01 -26.78 -2.89
CA LEU A 209 2.58 -26.38 -1.52
C LEU A 209 2.15 -27.55 -0.64
N ALA A 210 1.54 -28.58 -1.21
CA ALA A 210 0.98 -29.71 -0.45
C ALA A 210 2.01 -30.50 0.39
N ASN A 211 3.32 -30.37 0.10
CA ASN A 211 4.35 -31.25 0.67
C ASN A 211 5.61 -30.52 1.14
N ILE A 212 5.58 -29.19 1.25
CA ILE A 212 6.80 -28.43 1.56
C ILE A 212 7.00 -28.17 3.05
N GLY A 213 5.93 -28.18 3.86
CA GLY A 213 6.01 -27.78 5.26
C GLY A 213 6.49 -26.33 5.41
N VAL A 214 7.33 -26.08 6.42
CA VAL A 214 7.93 -24.75 6.64
C VAL A 214 9.30 -24.68 5.97
N VAL A 215 9.47 -23.69 5.08
CA VAL A 215 10.71 -23.48 4.33
C VAL A 215 11.25 -22.07 4.61
N HIS A 216 12.48 -21.99 5.10
CA HIS A 216 13.17 -20.72 5.32
C HIS A 216 14.55 -20.73 4.67
N GLY A 217 15.04 -19.54 4.32
CA GLY A 217 16.36 -19.35 3.76
C GLY A 217 16.36 -18.54 2.46
N GLU A 218 17.52 -18.54 1.81
CA GLU A 218 17.80 -17.70 0.64
C GLU A 218 17.68 -18.44 -0.68
N ALA A 219 17.56 -19.77 -0.68
CA ALA A 219 17.63 -20.62 -1.85
C ALA A 219 16.39 -21.50 -2.02
N GLY A 220 16.33 -22.23 -3.13
CA GLY A 220 15.26 -23.18 -3.43
C GLY A 220 13.91 -22.50 -3.60
N LEU A 221 12.86 -22.99 -2.92
CA LEU A 221 11.50 -22.47 -3.05
C LEU A 221 11.37 -21.04 -2.59
N ASN A 222 12.16 -20.61 -1.59
CA ASN A 222 12.18 -19.21 -1.15
C ASN A 222 12.78 -18.29 -2.22
N GLN A 223 13.80 -18.70 -2.95
CA GLN A 223 14.29 -17.95 -4.10
C GLN A 223 13.25 -17.95 -5.24
N GLN A 224 12.65 -19.10 -5.51
CA GLN A 224 11.66 -19.27 -6.57
C GLN A 224 10.46 -18.32 -6.40
N ILE A 225 9.90 -18.22 -5.20
CA ILE A 225 8.72 -17.38 -4.96
C ILE A 225 8.99 -15.90 -5.24
N LEU A 226 10.19 -15.38 -4.94
CA LEU A 226 10.55 -14.00 -5.28
C LEU A 226 10.86 -13.85 -6.78
N GLN A 227 11.50 -14.85 -7.41
CA GLN A 227 11.72 -14.84 -8.87
C GLN A 227 10.41 -14.84 -9.65
N ASN A 228 9.36 -15.48 -9.11
CA ASN A 228 8.02 -15.48 -9.70
C ASN A 228 7.46 -14.05 -9.83
N VAL A 229 7.87 -13.11 -8.99
CA VAL A 229 7.41 -11.72 -9.06
C VAL A 229 7.62 -11.13 -10.46
N ASN A 230 8.77 -11.37 -11.07
CA ASN A 230 9.09 -10.93 -12.44
C ASN A 230 8.71 -11.96 -13.50
N SER A 231 9.01 -13.25 -13.26
CA SER A 231 8.85 -14.27 -14.28
C SER A 231 7.38 -14.66 -14.54
N GLN A 232 6.48 -14.33 -13.63
CA GLN A 232 5.05 -14.63 -13.70
C GLN A 232 4.16 -13.39 -13.74
N ASP A 233 4.74 -12.19 -13.92
CA ASP A 233 4.00 -10.93 -13.94
C ASP A 233 3.04 -10.80 -12.74
N VAL A 234 3.57 -10.94 -11.54
CA VAL A 234 2.78 -10.86 -10.30
C VAL A 234 2.04 -9.53 -10.19
N PHE A 235 2.66 -8.44 -10.61
CA PHE A 235 2.04 -7.13 -10.64
C PHE A 235 1.69 -6.74 -12.07
N THR A 236 0.40 -6.43 -12.30
CA THR A 236 -0.10 -5.97 -13.59
C THR A 236 -0.96 -4.73 -13.45
N LEU A 237 -1.14 -3.99 -14.53
CA LEU A 237 -2.11 -2.90 -14.55
C LEU A 237 -3.50 -3.44 -14.23
N SER A 238 -4.24 -2.74 -13.37
CA SER A 238 -5.66 -3.01 -13.20
C SER A 238 -6.40 -2.56 -14.47
N ALA A 239 -7.06 -3.51 -15.15
CA ALA A 239 -7.91 -3.19 -16.31
C ALA A 239 -9.08 -2.27 -15.94
N ASN A 240 -9.43 -2.19 -14.66
CA ASN A 240 -10.44 -1.31 -14.08
C ASN A 240 -9.90 0.10 -13.75
N ALA A 241 -8.68 0.45 -14.17
CA ALA A 241 -8.18 1.82 -14.09
C ALA A 241 -9.05 2.84 -14.87
N SER A 242 -9.98 2.35 -15.69
CA SER A 242 -11.07 3.12 -16.28
C SER A 242 -12.39 2.78 -15.60
N LEU A 243 -12.71 3.33 -14.43
CA LEU A 243 -13.96 3.10 -13.69
C LEU A 243 -14.01 1.81 -12.82
N SER A 244 -13.06 1.58 -11.93
CA SER A 244 -13.48 1.01 -10.67
C SER A 244 -14.38 2.10 -10.03
N GLU A 245 -15.67 1.85 -9.97
CA GLU A 245 -16.48 2.43 -8.93
C GLU A 245 -15.87 1.95 -7.59
N ARG A 246 -14.80 2.62 -7.13
CA ARG A 246 -14.65 2.76 -5.70
C ARG A 246 -16.03 3.23 -5.27
N PRO A 247 -16.66 2.61 -4.28
CA PRO A 247 -17.88 3.20 -3.72
C PRO A 247 -17.53 4.66 -3.49
N ALA A 248 -18.18 5.54 -4.24
CA ALA A 248 -17.85 6.97 -4.33
C ALA A 248 -17.57 7.42 -2.91
N ALA A 249 -16.44 8.08 -2.70
CA ALA A 249 -15.96 8.36 -1.34
C ALA A 249 -17.16 8.81 -0.52
N VAL A 250 -17.63 7.93 0.36
CA VAL A 250 -18.93 8.10 1.05
C VAL A 250 -18.85 9.34 1.91
N VAL A 251 -17.61 9.72 2.28
CA VAL A 251 -17.28 10.97 2.95
C VAL A 251 -15.99 11.52 2.34
N THR A 252 -15.94 12.83 2.14
CA THR A 252 -14.71 13.56 1.79
C THR A 252 -14.19 14.30 3.01
N TRP A 253 -12.87 14.36 3.18
CA TRP A 253 -12.17 15.13 4.18
C TRP A 253 -11.27 16.17 3.52
N ILE A 254 -11.44 17.42 3.86
CA ILE A 254 -10.60 18.55 3.42
C ILE A 254 -10.14 19.31 4.66
N GLN A 255 -8.84 19.56 4.78
CA GLN A 255 -8.31 20.32 5.92
C GLN A 255 -7.45 21.51 5.47
N ASN A 256 -7.42 22.52 6.32
CA ASN A 256 -6.39 23.56 6.37
C ASN A 256 -5.74 23.54 7.77
N GLU A 257 -4.90 24.51 8.08
CA GLU A 257 -4.19 24.58 9.37
C GLU A 257 -5.10 24.60 10.60
N ASN A 258 -6.31 25.16 10.49
CA ASN A 258 -7.17 25.47 11.62
C ASN A 258 -8.48 24.68 11.64
N GLU A 259 -8.92 24.17 10.51
CA GLU A 259 -10.22 23.55 10.35
C GLU A 259 -10.14 22.36 9.37
N GLY A 260 -10.88 21.30 9.68
CA GLY A 260 -11.18 20.22 8.76
C GLY A 260 -12.67 20.18 8.43
N THR A 261 -13.01 19.90 7.20
CA THR A 261 -14.39 19.78 6.72
C THR A 261 -14.65 18.35 6.25
N LEU A 262 -15.71 17.74 6.80
CA LEU A 262 -16.28 16.49 6.31
C LEU A 262 -17.49 16.79 5.44
N ALA A 263 -17.65 16.06 4.34
CA ALA A 263 -18.86 16.11 3.52
C ALA A 263 -19.22 14.68 3.09
N ALA A 264 -20.42 14.24 3.45
CA ALA A 264 -20.99 12.97 3.00
C ALA A 264 -21.49 13.08 1.56
N ALA A 265 -21.42 11.98 0.81
CA ALA A 265 -22.01 11.87 -0.52
C ALA A 265 -23.55 11.96 -0.43
N ASP A 266 -24.19 12.20 -1.58
CA ASP A 266 -25.64 12.34 -1.68
C ASP A 266 -26.39 11.20 -0.99
N ASN A 267 -27.43 11.57 -0.24
CA ASN A 267 -28.32 10.70 0.55
C ASN A 267 -27.72 10.08 1.83
N LEU A 268 -26.52 10.50 2.24
CA LEU A 268 -25.93 10.08 3.49
C LEU A 268 -25.83 11.24 4.48
N THR A 269 -25.87 10.92 5.77
CA THR A 269 -25.61 11.85 6.85
C THR A 269 -24.54 11.29 7.76
N LEU A 270 -23.64 12.17 8.20
CA LEU A 270 -22.63 11.88 9.20
C LEU A 270 -23.35 11.73 10.55
N GLN A 271 -23.13 10.60 11.25
CA GLN A 271 -23.74 10.37 12.57
C GLN A 271 -22.84 10.83 13.70
N ASN A 272 -21.60 10.42 13.66
CA ASN A 272 -20.60 10.80 14.64
C ASN A 272 -19.19 10.74 14.04
N TYR A 273 -18.24 11.40 14.72
CA TYR A 273 -16.83 11.15 14.45
C TYR A 273 -16.08 10.85 15.74
N HIS A 274 -14.98 10.15 15.61
CA HIS A 274 -14.02 9.84 16.65
C HIS A 274 -12.63 10.25 16.19
N LEU A 275 -11.97 11.10 16.97
CA LEU A 275 -10.61 11.56 16.68
C LEU A 275 -9.64 10.89 17.64
N TYR A 276 -8.64 10.22 17.12
CA TYR A 276 -7.60 9.54 17.88
C TYR A 276 -6.23 10.18 17.60
N ASN A 277 -5.38 10.18 18.61
CA ASN A 277 -3.97 10.54 18.43
C ASN A 277 -3.16 9.37 17.86
N SER A 278 -1.87 9.59 17.59
CA SER A 278 -0.95 8.58 17.06
C SER A 278 -0.76 7.34 17.96
N ALA A 279 -1.07 7.45 19.26
CA ALA A 279 -1.04 6.34 20.22
C ALA A 279 -2.36 5.54 20.27
N GLY A 280 -3.33 5.85 19.38
CA GLY A 280 -4.65 5.21 19.37
C GLY A 280 -5.57 5.64 20.51
N GLN A 281 -5.20 6.67 21.28
CA GLN A 281 -6.05 7.21 22.35
C GLN A 281 -7.10 8.12 21.75
N LEU A 282 -8.36 7.95 22.18
CA LEU A 282 -9.47 8.82 21.80
C LEU A 282 -9.22 10.23 22.33
N PHE A 283 -9.12 11.19 21.41
CA PHE A 283 -8.97 12.61 21.73
C PHE A 283 -10.32 13.29 21.92
N THR A 284 -11.25 13.08 20.98
CA THR A 284 -12.61 13.62 21.07
C THR A 284 -13.58 12.78 20.24
N THR A 285 -14.86 12.90 20.57
CA THR A 285 -15.98 12.36 19.80
C THR A 285 -17.10 13.37 19.76
N GLU A 286 -17.80 13.45 18.64
CA GLU A 286 -18.95 14.35 18.49
C GLU A 286 -20.05 13.69 17.68
N VAL A 287 -21.30 13.92 18.09
CA VAL A 287 -22.50 13.50 17.38
C VAL A 287 -22.86 14.59 16.37
N LEU A 288 -23.01 14.18 15.12
CA LEU A 288 -23.29 15.05 13.98
C LEU A 288 -24.80 15.02 13.64
N GLY A 289 -25.21 14.67 12.52
CA GLY A 289 -26.61 14.59 12.09
C GLY A 289 -26.88 15.42 10.82
N SER A 290 -25.80 15.74 10.10
CA SER A 290 -25.84 16.54 8.89
C SER A 290 -24.99 15.88 7.78
N ALA A 291 -25.18 16.31 6.53
CA ALA A 291 -24.36 15.86 5.41
C ALA A 291 -22.95 16.46 5.43
N THR A 292 -22.74 17.54 6.18
CA THR A 292 -21.43 18.19 6.31
C THR A 292 -21.13 18.52 7.77
N ALA A 293 -19.86 18.47 8.15
CA ALA A 293 -19.41 18.88 9.47
C ALA A 293 -18.07 19.60 9.40
N ARG A 294 -17.85 20.52 10.35
CA ARG A 294 -16.57 21.21 10.53
C ARG A 294 -15.95 20.79 11.85
N ILE A 295 -14.68 20.49 11.80
CA ILE A 295 -13.89 20.07 12.96
C ILE A 295 -12.82 21.12 13.19
N ALA A 296 -12.84 21.76 14.37
CA ALA A 296 -11.83 22.73 14.76
C ALA A 296 -10.51 21.98 15.07
N LEU A 297 -9.45 22.36 14.38
CA LEU A 297 -8.11 21.78 14.55
C LEU A 297 -7.16 22.70 15.34
N GLU A 298 -7.56 23.93 15.63
CA GLU A 298 -6.71 24.95 16.29
C GLU A 298 -6.17 24.49 17.64
N GLN A 299 -6.97 23.73 18.40
CA GLN A 299 -6.61 23.27 19.73
C GLN A 299 -5.87 21.94 19.76
N LEU A 300 -5.69 21.30 18.59
CA LEU A 300 -4.96 20.05 18.52
C LEU A 300 -3.45 20.32 18.59
N PRO A 301 -2.70 19.61 19.44
CA PRO A 301 -1.24 19.59 19.36
C PRO A 301 -0.74 19.19 17.98
N ALA A 302 0.44 19.66 17.60
CA ALA A 302 1.10 19.18 16.37
C ALA A 302 1.29 17.65 16.45
N GLY A 303 0.95 16.93 15.38
CA GLY A 303 1.04 15.48 15.38
C GLY A 303 0.17 14.80 14.33
N LEU A 304 0.24 13.48 14.34
CA LEU A 304 -0.56 12.60 13.48
C LEU A 304 -1.87 12.22 14.19
N TYR A 305 -2.98 12.27 13.45
CA TYR A 305 -4.30 11.93 13.92
C TYR A 305 -5.02 10.96 12.99
N LEU A 306 -5.88 10.12 13.56
CA LEU A 306 -6.84 9.28 12.87
C LEU A 306 -8.26 9.77 13.19
N LEU A 307 -9.00 10.11 12.15
CA LEU A 307 -10.39 10.53 12.22
C LEU A 307 -11.27 9.40 11.67
N LYS A 308 -12.06 8.76 12.52
CA LYS A 308 -13.07 7.76 12.12
C LYS A 308 -14.42 8.45 12.08
N VAL A 309 -15.16 8.30 10.99
CA VAL A 309 -16.48 8.88 10.77
C VAL A 309 -17.49 7.76 10.54
N GLU A 310 -18.63 7.82 11.18
CA GLU A 310 -19.73 6.87 11.04
C GLU A 310 -20.94 7.53 10.38
N MET A 311 -21.62 6.80 9.50
CA MET A 311 -22.75 7.29 8.71
C MET A 311 -24.07 6.61 9.10
N ASN A 312 -25.18 7.23 8.72
CA ASN A 312 -26.54 6.77 9.03
C ASN A 312 -26.91 5.39 8.45
N ASN A 313 -26.15 4.89 7.47
CA ASN A 313 -26.32 3.54 6.90
C ASN A 313 -25.52 2.47 7.65
N GLY A 314 -24.84 2.82 8.74
CA GLY A 314 -23.99 1.92 9.53
C GLY A 314 -22.58 1.72 8.98
N SER A 315 -22.24 2.32 7.83
CA SER A 315 -20.87 2.28 7.31
C SER A 315 -19.96 3.28 8.04
N SER A 316 -18.66 3.06 8.01
CA SER A 316 -17.67 3.98 8.57
C SER A 316 -16.52 4.19 7.60
N GLN A 317 -15.91 5.37 7.67
CA GLN A 317 -14.71 5.72 6.90
C GLN A 317 -13.69 6.37 7.84
N ALA A 318 -12.40 6.12 7.59
CA ALA A 318 -11.32 6.69 8.38
C ALA A 318 -10.39 7.56 7.52
N PHE A 319 -9.92 8.64 8.11
CA PHE A 319 -9.00 9.59 7.51
C PHE A 319 -7.79 9.75 8.42
N ARG A 320 -6.63 9.82 7.82
CA ARG A 320 -5.37 10.09 8.51
C ARG A 320 -4.91 11.49 8.12
N PHE A 321 -4.57 12.32 9.08
CA PHE A 321 -4.09 13.66 8.80
C PHE A 321 -3.01 14.10 9.80
N VAL A 322 -2.19 15.05 9.37
CA VAL A 322 -1.14 15.66 10.20
C VAL A 322 -1.56 17.09 10.53
N LYS A 323 -1.52 17.44 11.81
CA LYS A 323 -1.57 18.81 12.29
C LYS A 323 -0.13 19.32 12.37
N PRO A 324 0.21 20.38 11.63
CA PRO A 324 1.56 20.99 11.66
C PRO A 324 1.98 21.51 13.02
#